data_4a208499526217ee140a25f1cc6ad2ce
#
_entry.id   4a208499526217ee140a25f1cc6ad2ce
#
_cell.length_a   1.000
_cell.length_b   1.000
_cell.length_c   1.000
_cell.angle_alpha   90.00
_cell.angle_beta   90.00
_cell.angle_gamma   90.00
#
_symmetry.space_group_name_H-M   'P 1'
#
loop_
_entity.id
_entity.type
_entity.pdbx_description
1 polymer ?
#
loop_
_entity_poly.entity_id
_entity_poly.type
_entity_poly.pdbx_seq_one_letter_code
_entity_poly.pdbx_strand_id
1 'polypeptide(L)'
;MAEDCKFTCGSSYFRFRAGAFILNDGKMLFVKSNFGDYLYVTGGAVNMCETTEHCIIREIKEELGTDAKIERLAVITENFFRGVGGNIDGLDCHTIEFYYIISIENADGVRGMTDDGEELIWVPVEDIKNTNIKPSFITERMDEILGSHSILHIIEDRDR
;
A
#
# COMPACT_ATOMS: atom_id res chain seq x y z
N MET A 1 -6.82 22.04 7.39
CA MET A 1 -6.01 20.80 7.46
C MET A 1 -6.92 19.62 7.14
N ALA A 2 -6.53 18.80 6.21
CA ALA A 2 -7.32 17.61 5.87
C ALA A 2 -7.20 16.57 6.99
N GLU A 3 -8.30 15.88 7.28
CA GLU A 3 -8.38 14.87 8.32
C GLU A 3 -8.51 13.49 7.68
N ASP A 4 -7.71 12.54 8.15
CA ASP A 4 -7.73 11.17 7.67
C ASP A 4 -9.04 10.46 7.99
N CYS A 5 -9.52 9.64 7.06
CA CYS A 5 -10.64 8.70 7.29
C CYS A 5 -10.17 7.53 8.17
N LYS A 6 -9.92 7.82 9.44
CA LYS A 6 -9.50 6.84 10.45
C LYS A 6 -10.03 7.23 11.81
N PHE A 7 -10.24 6.24 12.67
CA PHE A 7 -10.62 6.47 14.05
C PHE A 7 -10.31 5.25 14.93
N THR A 8 -10.23 5.49 16.24
CA THR A 8 -10.10 4.43 17.24
C THR A 8 -11.36 4.39 18.09
N CYS A 9 -11.85 3.19 18.35
CA CYS A 9 -12.99 2.94 19.22
C CYS A 9 -12.64 1.79 20.18
N GLY A 10 -12.38 2.11 21.46
CA GLY A 10 -11.89 1.14 22.43
C GLY A 10 -10.54 0.54 21.99
N SER A 11 -10.49 -0.79 21.86
CA SER A 11 -9.32 -1.52 21.39
C SER A 11 -9.31 -1.73 19.86
N SER A 12 -10.23 -1.13 19.13
CA SER A 12 -10.37 -1.30 17.69
C SER A 12 -9.97 -0.03 16.95
N TYR A 13 -9.31 -0.21 15.80
CA TYR A 13 -8.87 0.86 14.92
C TYR A 13 -9.41 0.65 13.51
N PHE A 14 -10.02 1.67 12.93
CA PHE A 14 -10.49 1.67 11.55
C PHE A 14 -9.67 2.65 10.70
N ARG A 15 -9.40 2.27 9.44
CA ARG A 15 -8.74 3.16 8.47
C ARG A 15 -9.18 2.84 7.05
N PHE A 16 -9.47 3.90 6.29
CA PHE A 16 -9.64 3.82 4.84
C PHE A 16 -8.33 4.26 4.17
N ARG A 17 -7.78 3.42 3.32
CA ARG A 17 -6.44 3.59 2.74
C ARG A 17 -6.44 3.38 1.23
N ALA A 18 -5.57 4.10 0.52
CA ALA A 18 -5.17 3.80 -0.85
C ALA A 18 -3.72 3.31 -0.89
N GLY A 19 -3.45 2.32 -1.72
CA GLY A 19 -2.12 1.75 -1.93
C GLY A 19 -1.77 1.65 -3.41
N ALA A 20 -0.49 1.59 -3.73
CA ALA A 20 0.02 1.59 -5.09
C ALA A 20 0.91 0.40 -5.40
N PHE A 21 0.56 -0.34 -6.44
CA PHE A 21 1.48 -1.27 -7.11
C PHE A 21 2.21 -0.50 -8.21
N ILE A 22 3.38 0.03 -7.88
CA ILE A 22 4.17 0.86 -8.80
C ILE A 22 5.11 -0.02 -9.58
N LEU A 23 4.86 -0.13 -10.87
CA LEU A 23 5.63 -0.96 -11.79
C LEU A 23 6.53 -0.11 -12.67
N ASN A 24 7.78 -0.53 -12.80
CA ASN A 24 8.73 0.02 -13.76
C ASN A 24 9.78 -1.02 -14.13
N ASP A 25 9.97 -1.23 -15.41
CA ASP A 25 11.01 -2.10 -15.97
C ASP A 25 11.05 -3.51 -15.34
N GLY A 26 9.88 -4.16 -15.24
CA GLY A 26 9.75 -5.52 -14.67
C GLY A 26 9.92 -5.61 -13.16
N LYS A 27 9.96 -4.48 -12.47
CA LYS A 27 10.09 -4.41 -11.01
C LYS A 27 8.91 -3.66 -10.39
N MET A 28 8.64 -3.97 -9.14
CA MET A 28 7.65 -3.27 -8.31
C MET A 28 8.33 -2.61 -7.12
N LEU A 29 7.88 -1.41 -6.79
CA LEU A 29 8.43 -0.62 -5.69
C LEU A 29 7.75 -0.98 -4.36
N PHE A 30 8.57 -1.18 -3.34
CA PHE A 30 8.13 -1.43 -1.97
C PHE A 30 8.85 -0.52 -0.98
N VAL A 31 8.25 -0.40 0.18
CA VAL A 31 8.81 0.29 1.35
C VAL A 31 9.25 -0.76 2.36
N LYS A 32 10.45 -0.63 2.89
CA LYS A 32 10.92 -1.50 3.97
C LYS A 32 10.37 -1.03 5.30
N SER A 33 9.69 -1.91 6.02
CA SER A 33 9.13 -1.58 7.33
C SER A 33 10.21 -1.31 8.38
N ASN A 34 9.97 -0.33 9.24
CA ASN A 34 10.77 -0.07 10.45
C ASN A 34 10.30 -0.89 11.66
N PHE A 35 9.17 -1.61 11.54
CA PHE A 35 8.55 -2.37 12.64
C PHE A 35 8.73 -3.88 12.55
N GLY A 36 9.35 -4.36 11.46
CA GLY A 36 9.57 -5.79 11.25
C GLY A 36 10.31 -6.07 9.95
N ASP A 37 10.67 -7.33 9.75
CA ASP A 37 11.37 -7.78 8.55
C ASP A 37 10.37 -8.09 7.42
N TYR A 38 9.70 -7.07 6.93
CA TYR A 38 8.76 -7.18 5.81
C TYR A 38 8.73 -5.88 4.98
N LEU A 39 8.26 -6.02 3.77
CA LEU A 39 7.99 -4.91 2.85
C LEU A 39 6.48 -4.62 2.81
N TYR A 40 6.13 -3.40 2.43
CA TYR A 40 4.76 -3.01 2.12
C TYR A 40 4.75 -1.99 0.98
N VAL A 41 3.57 -1.69 0.42
CA VAL A 41 3.47 -0.77 -0.71
C VAL A 41 3.27 0.68 -0.24
N THR A 42 3.75 1.62 -1.06
CA THR A 42 3.47 3.06 -0.90
C THR A 42 1.96 3.32 -0.85
N GLY A 43 1.55 4.19 0.03
CA GLY A 43 0.17 4.59 0.18
C GLY A 43 -0.10 5.28 1.50
N GLY A 44 -1.34 5.63 1.73
CA GLY A 44 -1.71 6.32 2.95
C GLY A 44 -3.21 6.37 3.19
N ALA A 45 -3.60 7.00 4.28
CA ALA A 45 -4.99 7.20 4.62
C ALA A 45 -5.65 8.19 3.65
N VAL A 46 -6.85 7.84 3.21
CA VAL A 46 -7.70 8.75 2.44
C VAL A 46 -8.16 9.88 3.36
N ASN A 47 -8.06 11.11 2.92
CA ASN A 47 -8.58 12.25 3.67
C ASN A 47 -10.10 12.36 3.53
N MET A 48 -10.74 12.99 4.50
CA MET A 48 -12.17 13.31 4.40
C MET A 48 -12.43 14.11 3.13
N CYS A 49 -13.45 13.71 2.36
CA CYS A 49 -13.84 14.31 1.08
C CYS A 49 -12.82 14.14 -0.06
N GLU A 50 -11.81 13.28 0.10
CA GLU A 50 -10.84 12.92 -0.94
C GLU A 50 -11.25 11.60 -1.62
N THR A 51 -11.06 11.51 -2.94
CA THR A 51 -11.18 10.22 -3.62
C THR A 51 -9.94 9.38 -3.41
N THR A 52 -10.05 8.05 -3.50
CA THR A 52 -8.87 7.17 -3.42
C THR A 52 -7.87 7.42 -4.54
N GLU A 53 -8.33 7.86 -5.72
CA GLU A 53 -7.45 8.24 -6.84
C GLU A 53 -6.63 9.49 -6.51
N HIS A 54 -7.25 10.52 -5.97
CA HIS A 54 -6.53 11.72 -5.52
C HIS A 54 -5.56 11.39 -4.38
N CYS A 55 -6.01 10.56 -3.43
CA CYS A 55 -5.17 10.12 -2.32
C CYS A 55 -3.89 9.46 -2.81
N ILE A 56 -3.98 8.48 -3.71
CA ILE A 56 -2.78 7.73 -4.13
C ILE A 56 -1.79 8.60 -4.91
N ILE A 57 -2.28 9.51 -5.74
CA ILE A 57 -1.40 10.46 -6.45
C ILE A 57 -0.72 11.41 -5.47
N ARG A 58 -1.45 11.92 -4.48
CA ARG A 58 -0.88 12.78 -3.41
C ARG A 58 0.18 12.03 -2.62
N GLU A 59 -0.11 10.82 -2.14
CA GLU A 59 0.83 10.02 -1.36
C GLU A 59 2.11 9.70 -2.14
N ILE A 60 2.00 9.34 -3.41
CA ILE A 60 3.16 9.10 -4.27
C ILE A 60 4.01 10.38 -4.41
N LYS A 61 3.37 11.52 -4.60
CA LYS A 61 4.09 12.80 -4.71
C LYS A 61 4.80 13.16 -3.40
N GLU A 62 4.15 12.96 -2.26
CA GLU A 62 4.71 13.23 -0.93
C GLU A 62 5.87 12.26 -0.61
N GLU A 63 5.66 10.96 -0.77
CA GLU A 63 6.64 9.94 -0.36
C GLU A 63 7.79 9.78 -1.37
N LEU A 64 7.51 9.82 -2.66
CA LEU A 64 8.49 9.52 -3.70
C LEU A 64 9.01 10.75 -4.44
N GLY A 65 8.31 11.87 -4.35
CA GLY A 65 8.69 13.12 -5.02
C GLY A 65 8.49 13.11 -6.55
N THR A 66 7.75 12.15 -7.08
CA THR A 66 7.52 11.98 -8.53
C THR A 66 6.04 12.09 -8.89
N ASP A 67 5.77 12.35 -10.16
CA ASP A 67 4.43 12.28 -10.72
C ASP A 67 4.12 10.84 -11.13
N ALA A 68 2.85 10.49 -11.07
CA ALA A 68 2.38 9.13 -11.32
C ALA A 68 1.11 9.13 -12.15
N LYS A 69 0.90 8.03 -12.89
CA LYS A 69 -0.31 7.80 -13.66
C LYS A 69 -1.01 6.55 -13.15
N ILE A 70 -2.31 6.68 -12.87
CA ILE A 70 -3.15 5.54 -12.54
C ILE A 70 -3.48 4.77 -13.83
N GLU A 71 -3.10 3.49 -13.87
CA GLU A 71 -3.47 2.60 -14.96
C GLU A 71 -4.85 1.99 -14.71
N ARG A 72 -5.11 1.48 -13.50
CA ARG A 72 -6.41 0.95 -13.09
C ARG A 72 -6.50 0.67 -11.59
N LEU A 73 -7.71 0.60 -11.08
CA LEU A 73 -8.00 -0.02 -9.77
C LEU A 73 -7.90 -1.55 -9.93
N ALA A 74 -7.07 -2.18 -9.12
CA ALA A 74 -6.79 -3.61 -9.24
C ALA A 74 -7.39 -4.45 -8.11
N VAL A 75 -7.39 -3.93 -6.88
CA VAL A 75 -7.82 -4.69 -5.69
C VAL A 75 -8.56 -3.78 -4.72
N ILE A 76 -9.62 -4.31 -4.13
CA ILE A 76 -10.26 -3.76 -2.94
C ILE A 76 -10.12 -4.81 -1.84
N THR A 77 -9.57 -4.44 -0.69
CA THR A 77 -9.43 -5.35 0.44
C THR A 77 -10.27 -4.93 1.63
N GLU A 78 -10.72 -5.93 2.37
CA GLU A 78 -11.12 -5.85 3.76
C GLU A 78 -10.02 -6.56 4.56
N ASN A 79 -9.20 -5.80 5.27
CA ASN A 79 -8.02 -6.34 5.95
C ASN A 79 -8.18 -6.22 7.46
N PHE A 80 -8.04 -7.35 8.15
CA PHE A 80 -8.16 -7.48 9.60
C PHE A 80 -6.86 -8.03 10.17
N PHE A 81 -6.28 -7.31 11.11
CA PHE A 81 -5.00 -7.72 11.70
C PHE A 81 -4.81 -7.12 13.09
N ARG A 82 -3.87 -7.68 13.84
CA ARG A 82 -3.40 -7.09 15.09
C ARG A 82 -2.32 -6.07 14.78
N GLY A 83 -2.51 -4.84 15.20
CA GLY A 83 -1.53 -3.77 14.99
C GLY A 83 -0.21 -4.05 15.70
N VAL A 84 0.90 -3.72 15.01
CA VAL A 84 2.26 -3.84 15.55
C VAL A 84 3.00 -2.53 15.33
N GLY A 85 3.46 -1.96 16.43
CA GLY A 85 4.22 -0.72 16.42
C GLY A 85 3.40 0.55 16.21
N GLY A 86 4.00 1.69 16.59
CA GLY A 86 3.38 3.00 16.43
C GLY A 86 2.05 3.16 17.16
N ASN A 87 1.18 3.97 16.59
CA ASN A 87 -0.11 4.33 17.20
C ASN A 87 -1.16 3.21 17.15
N ILE A 88 -0.90 2.13 16.42
CA ILE A 88 -1.84 1.00 16.29
C ILE A 88 -1.39 -0.23 17.08
N ASP A 89 -0.28 -0.13 17.81
CA ASP A 89 0.28 -1.25 18.55
C ASP A 89 -0.74 -1.86 19.51
N GLY A 90 -0.97 -3.15 19.35
CA GLY A 90 -1.92 -3.89 20.18
C GLY A 90 -3.41 -3.64 19.90
N LEU A 91 -3.77 -2.86 18.87
CA LEU A 91 -5.15 -2.63 18.47
C LEU A 91 -5.64 -3.70 17.48
N ASP A 92 -6.94 -3.99 17.53
CA ASP A 92 -7.61 -4.79 16.50
C ASP A 92 -7.90 -3.88 15.29
N CYS A 93 -7.15 -4.05 14.23
CA CYS A 93 -7.23 -3.20 13.05
C CYS A 93 -8.21 -3.76 12.02
N HIS A 94 -9.02 -2.85 11.48
CA HIS A 94 -9.93 -3.09 10.37
C HIS A 94 -9.69 -2.01 9.33
N THR A 95 -9.12 -2.39 8.19
CA THR A 95 -8.85 -1.44 7.11
C THR A 95 -9.59 -1.81 5.84
N ILE A 96 -10.07 -0.79 5.11
CA ILE A 96 -10.53 -0.93 3.74
C ILE A 96 -9.49 -0.26 2.87
N GLU A 97 -8.96 -0.99 1.89
CA GLU A 97 -7.84 -0.54 1.09
C GLU A 97 -8.14 -0.70 -0.41
N PHE A 98 -7.89 0.37 -1.16
CA PHE A 98 -7.98 0.39 -2.62
C PHE A 98 -6.58 0.40 -3.20
N TYR A 99 -6.22 -0.64 -3.96
CA TYR A 99 -4.90 -0.77 -4.58
C TYR A 99 -4.98 -0.51 -6.08
N TYR A 100 -4.14 0.41 -6.54
CA TYR A 100 -4.04 0.83 -7.93
C TYR A 100 -2.77 0.31 -8.58
N ILE A 101 -2.86 -0.12 -9.84
CA ILE A 101 -1.68 -0.27 -10.69
C ILE A 101 -1.27 1.13 -11.15
N ILE A 102 -0.03 1.47 -10.91
CA ILE A 102 0.55 2.79 -11.14
C ILE A 102 1.76 2.68 -12.04
N SER A 103 1.87 3.60 -13.00
CA SER A 103 3.11 3.84 -13.75
C SER A 103 3.72 5.18 -13.37
N ILE A 104 5.03 5.27 -13.41
CA ILE A 104 5.80 6.49 -13.21
C ILE A 104 6.66 6.75 -14.44
N GLU A 105 6.78 8.03 -14.86
CA GLU A 105 7.53 8.38 -16.06
C GLU A 105 9.04 8.36 -15.84
N ASN A 106 9.50 8.66 -14.63
CA ASN A 106 10.92 8.77 -14.31
C ASN A 106 11.25 8.00 -13.02
N ALA A 107 11.57 6.71 -13.17
CA ALA A 107 12.00 5.87 -12.06
C ALA A 107 13.31 6.36 -11.42
N ASP A 108 14.20 6.97 -12.20
CA ASP A 108 15.48 7.53 -11.71
C ASP A 108 15.24 8.76 -10.82
N GLY A 109 14.10 9.42 -10.95
CA GLY A 109 13.66 10.53 -10.10
C GLY A 109 13.06 10.11 -8.76
N VAL A 110 12.82 8.82 -8.55
CA VAL A 110 12.33 8.28 -7.28
C VAL A 110 13.44 8.31 -6.25
N ARG A 111 13.14 8.85 -5.08
CA ARG A 111 14.07 8.87 -3.95
C ARG A 111 14.42 7.45 -3.50
N GLY A 112 15.59 7.28 -2.87
CA GLY A 112 15.93 5.99 -2.23
C GLY A 112 15.24 5.75 -0.90
N MET A 113 14.61 6.80 -0.36
CA MET A 113 13.89 6.79 0.93
C MET A 113 12.61 7.61 0.81
N THR A 114 11.61 7.26 1.61
CA THR A 114 10.41 8.09 1.78
C THR A 114 10.75 9.38 2.53
N ASP A 115 9.83 10.33 2.56
CA ASP A 115 9.97 11.56 3.35
C ASP A 115 10.10 11.27 4.86
N ASP A 116 9.54 10.15 5.34
CA ASP A 116 9.67 9.67 6.73
C ASP A 116 10.96 8.86 6.98
N GLY A 117 11.82 8.72 5.98
CA GLY A 117 13.12 8.03 6.09
C GLY A 117 13.06 6.51 5.99
N GLU A 118 12.00 5.94 5.46
CA GLU A 118 11.90 4.50 5.19
C GLU A 118 12.55 4.16 3.85
N GLU A 119 13.30 3.06 3.80
CA GLU A 119 14.01 2.63 2.60
C GLU A 119 13.04 2.14 1.51
N LEU A 120 13.28 2.58 0.27
CA LEU A 120 12.54 2.16 -0.92
C LEU A 120 13.31 1.08 -1.67
N ILE A 121 12.65 -0.01 -2.00
CA ILE A 121 13.25 -1.19 -2.62
C ILE A 121 12.47 -1.59 -3.87
N TRP A 122 13.18 -1.72 -5.00
CA TRP A 122 12.64 -2.30 -6.21
C TRP A 122 12.84 -3.81 -6.20
N VAL A 123 11.75 -4.57 -6.26
CA VAL A 123 11.77 -6.04 -6.29
C VAL A 123 11.34 -6.51 -7.68
N PRO A 124 12.14 -7.37 -8.36
CA PRO A 124 11.68 -8.00 -9.60
C PRO A 124 10.34 -8.70 -9.39
N VAL A 125 9.41 -8.55 -10.34
CA VAL A 125 8.05 -9.11 -10.22
C VAL A 125 8.08 -10.62 -9.97
N GLU A 126 9.01 -11.34 -10.61
CA GLU A 126 9.21 -12.78 -10.42
C GLU A 126 9.64 -13.18 -9.01
N ASP A 127 10.26 -12.27 -8.25
CA ASP A 127 10.75 -12.54 -6.88
C ASP A 127 9.73 -12.18 -5.80
N ILE A 128 8.64 -11.51 -6.14
CA ILE A 128 7.60 -11.08 -5.19
C ILE A 128 7.07 -12.27 -4.38
N LYS A 129 6.82 -13.40 -5.03
CA LYS A 129 6.29 -14.62 -4.40
C LYS A 129 7.21 -15.20 -3.31
N ASN A 130 8.49 -14.87 -3.33
CA ASN A 130 9.50 -15.33 -2.37
C ASN A 130 9.93 -14.22 -1.40
N THR A 131 9.28 -13.07 -1.43
CA THR A 131 9.60 -11.91 -0.59
C THR A 131 8.57 -11.78 0.52
N ASN A 132 9.01 -11.44 1.74
CA ASN A 132 8.09 -11.21 2.84
C ASN A 132 7.43 -9.84 2.70
N ILE A 133 6.20 -9.83 2.19
CA ILE A 133 5.41 -8.62 1.94
C ILE A 133 4.09 -8.73 2.69
N LYS A 134 3.67 -7.63 3.30
CA LYS A 134 2.36 -7.53 3.97
C LYS A 134 1.48 -6.48 3.28
N PRO A 135 0.18 -6.71 3.21
CA PRO A 135 -0.54 -7.95 3.55
C PRO A 135 -0.16 -9.11 2.62
N SER A 136 -0.34 -10.35 3.09
CA SER A 136 0.18 -11.56 2.42
C SER A 136 -0.45 -11.86 1.07
N PHE A 137 -1.66 -11.34 0.76
CA PHE A 137 -2.26 -11.52 -0.55
C PHE A 137 -1.36 -10.98 -1.68
N ILE A 138 -0.51 -9.99 -1.39
CA ILE A 138 0.38 -9.39 -2.39
C ILE A 138 1.35 -10.44 -2.93
N THR A 139 1.96 -11.23 -2.05
CA THR A 139 2.84 -12.33 -2.48
C THR A 139 2.10 -13.49 -3.11
N GLU A 140 0.93 -13.81 -2.59
CA GLU A 140 0.19 -15.01 -3.00
C GLU A 140 -0.58 -14.84 -4.31
N ARG A 141 -1.02 -13.63 -4.61
CA ARG A 141 -1.95 -13.36 -5.72
C ARG A 141 -1.46 -12.33 -6.73
N MET A 142 -0.17 -11.96 -6.70
CA MET A 142 0.35 -10.93 -7.60
C MET A 142 0.21 -11.30 -9.07
N ASP A 143 0.46 -12.56 -9.44
CA ASP A 143 0.29 -13.01 -10.82
C ASP A 143 -1.16 -12.85 -11.31
N GLU A 144 -2.14 -13.17 -10.45
CA GLU A 144 -3.55 -12.97 -10.74
C GLU A 144 -3.90 -11.47 -10.84
N ILE A 145 -3.38 -10.66 -9.92
CA ILE A 145 -3.60 -9.20 -9.90
C ILE A 145 -3.11 -8.57 -11.19
N LEU A 146 -1.88 -8.90 -11.61
CA LEU A 146 -1.28 -8.34 -12.83
C LEU A 146 -1.89 -8.92 -14.11
N GLY A 147 -2.31 -10.18 -14.08
CA GLY A 147 -2.90 -10.88 -15.23
C GLY A 147 -4.38 -10.62 -15.46
N SER A 148 -5.07 -10.03 -14.50
CA SER A 148 -6.51 -9.74 -14.57
C SER A 148 -6.77 -8.29 -15.00
N HIS A 149 -7.88 -8.07 -15.70
CA HIS A 149 -8.44 -6.74 -15.95
C HIS A 149 -9.63 -6.42 -15.02
N SER A 150 -10.01 -7.36 -14.16
CA SER A 150 -11.08 -7.18 -13.18
C SER A 150 -10.54 -6.65 -11.87
N ILE A 151 -11.39 -5.94 -11.13
CA ILE A 151 -11.10 -5.56 -9.75
C ILE A 151 -11.29 -6.79 -8.87
N LEU A 152 -10.26 -7.19 -8.12
CA LEU A 152 -10.34 -8.30 -7.19
C LEU A 152 -10.79 -7.80 -5.82
N HIS A 153 -11.80 -8.45 -5.25
CA HIS A 153 -12.20 -8.22 -3.87
C HIS A 153 -11.56 -9.30 -2.98
N ILE A 154 -10.72 -8.88 -2.04
CA ILE A 154 -9.94 -9.77 -1.18
C ILE A 154 -10.28 -9.51 0.28
N ILE A 155 -10.56 -10.56 1.03
CA ILE A 155 -10.69 -10.52 2.48
C ILE A 155 -9.44 -11.14 3.08
N GLU A 156 -8.70 -10.35 3.83
CA GLU A 156 -7.49 -10.75 4.53
C GLU A 156 -7.78 -10.76 6.04
N ASP A 157 -7.88 -11.95 6.63
CA ASP A 157 -8.30 -12.13 8.03
C ASP A 157 -7.47 -13.24 8.70
N ARG A 158 -6.15 -13.02 8.80
CA ARG A 158 -5.23 -14.06 9.29
C ARG A 158 -4.70 -13.82 10.69
N ASP A 159 -4.71 -12.58 11.13
CA ASP A 159 -3.95 -12.17 12.31
C ASP A 159 -4.85 -11.52 13.38
N ARG A 160 -6.09 -11.96 13.46
CA ARG A 160 -6.97 -11.56 14.56
C ARG A 160 -6.75 -12.36 15.81
#